data_4dc166085bda79ccadf00b56bd909b62
#
_entry.id   4dc166085bda79ccadf00b56bd909b62
#
_cell.length_a   1.000
_cell.length_b   1.000
_cell.length_c   1.000
_cell.angle_alpha   90.00
_cell.angle_beta   90.00
_cell.angle_gamma   90.00
#
_symmetry.space_group_name_H-M   'P 1'
#
loop_
_entity.id
_entity.type
_entity.pdbx_description
1 polymer ?
#
loop_
_entity_poly.entity_id
_entity_poly.type
_entity_poly.pdbx_seq_one_letter_code
_entity_poly.pdbx_strand_id
1 'polypeptide(L)'
;MEPKIRFKGFEGEWKEYSLGELGSIYSGIGFPECEQGGRSGIPFYKVSDMNNQGNESIMLSSNNYVSDNQIQRNHWKICSETPAIFFAKVGAAVMLNRKRIVLEPCLCDNNTMMFSLSKDKWSTNFALPLFNNVDFPSLAQVGSLPSFNGSQVKEIKVKLPKFEEQEVVGKYFTTLDSQISASTSRLASLKQMKAASLQAMFPQEGETVPKIRFKGFEGEWKKVKLGDIAKFTKGQGYSKSDLKETG
;
A
#
# COMPACT_ATOMS: atom_id res chain seq x y z
N MET A 1 -26.52 12.54 -6.36
CA MET A 1 -26.54 11.07 -6.48
C MET A 1 -26.13 10.48 -5.14
N GLU A 2 -26.89 9.54 -4.62
CA GLU A 2 -26.64 8.89 -3.33
C GLU A 2 -25.80 7.63 -3.50
N PRO A 3 -24.99 7.23 -2.48
CA PRO A 3 -24.28 5.96 -2.51
C PRO A 3 -25.28 4.79 -2.44
N LYS A 4 -24.93 3.65 -3.07
CA LYS A 4 -25.78 2.43 -3.06
C LYS A 4 -25.93 1.82 -1.67
N ILE A 5 -24.94 2.00 -0.81
CA ILE A 5 -24.93 1.55 0.58
C ILE A 5 -24.59 2.75 1.44
N ARG A 6 -25.31 2.93 2.55
CA ARG A 6 -25.15 4.06 3.44
C ARG A 6 -25.38 3.65 4.89
N PHE A 7 -24.68 4.27 5.81
CA PHE A 7 -24.92 4.07 7.24
C PHE A 7 -26.27 4.67 7.64
N LYS A 8 -26.97 4.00 8.56
CA LYS A 8 -28.26 4.47 9.09
C LYS A 8 -28.08 5.85 9.74
N GLY A 9 -29.01 6.76 9.47
CA GLY A 9 -29.02 8.10 10.03
C GLY A 9 -28.44 9.20 9.12
N PHE A 10 -27.90 8.83 7.95
CA PHE A 10 -27.46 9.80 6.96
C PHE A 10 -28.37 9.77 5.74
N GLU A 11 -28.77 10.96 5.30
CA GLU A 11 -29.70 11.18 4.20
C GLU A 11 -29.24 12.34 3.30
N GLY A 12 -29.85 12.46 2.14
CA GLY A 12 -29.60 13.51 1.16
C GLY A 12 -28.40 13.24 0.24
N GLU A 13 -28.26 14.03 -0.79
CA GLU A 13 -27.22 13.84 -1.83
C GLU A 13 -25.84 14.29 -1.35
N TRP A 14 -24.82 13.57 -1.77
CA TRP A 14 -23.43 14.02 -1.66
C TRP A 14 -23.21 15.18 -2.63
N LYS A 15 -22.57 16.23 -2.16
CA LYS A 15 -22.26 17.42 -2.95
C LYS A 15 -21.04 17.22 -3.82
N GLU A 16 -21.11 17.68 -5.06
CA GLU A 16 -20.00 17.62 -6.00
C GLU A 16 -19.10 18.85 -5.85
N TYR A 17 -17.79 18.59 -5.86
CA TYR A 17 -16.73 19.60 -5.81
C TYR A 17 -15.61 19.23 -6.78
N SER A 18 -14.87 20.23 -7.25
CA SER A 18 -13.54 19.97 -7.82
C SER A 18 -12.51 19.81 -6.70
N LEU A 19 -11.47 19.00 -6.92
CA LEU A 19 -10.41 18.88 -5.93
C LEU A 19 -9.74 20.23 -5.64
N GLY A 20 -9.65 21.13 -6.63
CA GLY A 20 -9.15 22.48 -6.44
C GLY A 20 -9.91 23.34 -5.43
N GLU A 21 -11.21 23.05 -5.20
CA GLU A 21 -12.02 23.70 -4.15
C GLU A 21 -11.80 23.10 -2.76
N LEU A 22 -11.20 21.90 -2.69
CA LEU A 22 -11.11 21.10 -1.48
C LEU A 22 -9.71 21.04 -0.86
N GLY A 23 -8.71 21.55 -1.56
CA GLY A 23 -7.35 21.54 -1.07
C GLY A 23 -6.33 22.13 -2.03
N SER A 24 -5.07 22.03 -1.67
CA SER A 24 -3.93 22.58 -2.41
C SER A 24 -3.06 21.49 -3.03
N ILE A 25 -2.41 21.81 -4.15
CA ILE A 25 -1.44 20.93 -4.79
C ILE A 25 -0.03 21.37 -4.43
N TYR A 26 0.78 20.44 -3.96
CA TYR A 26 2.22 20.55 -3.84
C TYR A 26 2.89 19.64 -4.87
N SER A 27 3.60 20.24 -5.83
CA SER A 27 4.37 19.48 -6.82
C SER A 27 5.75 19.20 -6.28
N GLY A 28 6.18 17.94 -6.36
CA GLY A 28 7.52 17.55 -5.95
C GLY A 28 8.63 18.27 -6.71
N ILE A 29 9.81 18.29 -6.14
CA ILE A 29 10.98 19.05 -6.56
C ILE A 29 12.14 18.14 -6.94
N GLY A 30 13.14 18.67 -7.65
CA GLY A 30 14.36 17.92 -7.98
C GLY A 30 15.11 17.50 -6.72
N PHE A 31 15.58 16.25 -6.69
CA PHE A 31 16.33 15.68 -5.57
C PHE A 31 17.65 15.09 -6.08
N PRO A 32 18.73 15.90 -6.14
CA PRO A 32 20.05 15.47 -6.63
C PRO A 32 20.62 14.32 -5.81
N GLU A 33 21.35 13.42 -6.44
CA GLU A 33 21.94 12.25 -5.78
C GLU A 33 22.88 12.62 -4.63
N CYS A 34 23.63 13.72 -4.77
CA CYS A 34 24.54 14.22 -3.72
C CYS A 34 23.82 14.68 -2.44
N GLU A 35 22.52 14.91 -2.49
CA GLU A 35 21.69 15.31 -1.35
C GLU A 35 20.96 14.12 -0.71
N GLN A 36 21.02 12.94 -1.33
CA GLN A 36 20.30 11.73 -0.88
C GLN A 36 21.08 10.96 0.20
N GLY A 37 20.40 10.00 0.86
CA GLY A 37 21.02 9.08 1.81
C GLY A 37 21.02 9.53 3.27
N GLY A 38 20.46 10.71 3.59
CA GLY A 38 20.28 11.16 4.98
C GLY A 38 19.31 10.23 5.74
N ARG A 39 19.55 10.05 7.06
CA ARG A 39 18.78 9.15 7.91
C ARG A 39 17.98 9.85 9.01
N SER A 40 18.08 11.16 9.09
CA SER A 40 17.38 11.99 10.10
C SER A 40 17.08 13.37 9.56
N GLY A 41 16.06 14.03 10.09
CA GLY A 41 15.59 15.35 9.66
C GLY A 41 14.20 15.26 9.04
N ILE A 42 13.91 16.12 8.06
CA ILE A 42 12.65 16.16 7.32
C ILE A 42 12.64 15.03 6.27
N PRO A 43 11.59 14.18 6.22
CA PRO A 43 11.50 13.14 5.21
C PRO A 43 11.39 13.72 3.81
N PHE A 44 12.15 13.16 2.87
CA PHE A 44 12.09 13.48 1.44
C PHE A 44 11.59 12.24 0.70
N TYR A 45 10.29 12.21 0.40
CA TYR A 45 9.62 11.05 -0.17
C TYR A 45 9.84 10.92 -1.69
N LYS A 46 10.11 9.69 -2.11
CA LYS A 46 10.15 9.24 -3.51
C LYS A 46 9.06 8.18 -3.73
N VAL A 47 8.75 7.87 -4.98
CA VAL A 47 7.81 6.80 -5.35
C VAL A 47 8.19 5.46 -4.68
N SER A 48 9.49 5.16 -4.59
CA SER A 48 10.02 3.94 -4.00
C SER A 48 9.62 3.76 -2.54
N ASP A 49 9.48 4.85 -1.78
CA ASP A 49 9.14 4.81 -0.36
C ASP A 49 7.74 4.25 -0.09
N MET A 50 6.84 4.27 -1.11
CA MET A 50 5.55 3.59 -1.03
C MET A 50 5.65 2.06 -0.85
N ASN A 51 6.84 1.48 -1.08
CA ASN A 51 7.10 0.04 -0.93
C ASN A 51 7.71 -0.31 0.43
N ASN A 52 8.06 0.69 1.26
CA ASN A 52 8.58 0.44 2.59
C ASN A 52 7.50 -0.24 3.44
N GLN A 53 7.92 -1.21 4.23
CA GLN A 53 7.03 -1.87 5.17
C GLN A 53 6.43 -0.83 6.15
N GLY A 54 5.12 -0.83 6.31
CA GLY A 54 4.38 0.15 7.11
C GLY A 54 3.87 1.35 6.32
N ASN A 55 4.31 1.55 5.06
CA ASN A 55 3.84 2.64 4.19
C ASN A 55 2.66 2.25 3.29
N GLU A 56 1.90 1.22 3.66
CA GLU A 56 0.80 0.70 2.82
C GLU A 56 -0.39 1.70 2.70
N SER A 57 -0.63 2.49 3.74
CA SER A 57 -1.69 3.51 3.77
C SER A 57 -1.17 4.88 4.19
N ILE A 58 -0.24 4.94 5.13
CA ILE A 58 0.35 6.17 5.67
C ILE A 58 1.86 6.13 5.43
N MET A 59 2.45 7.24 4.99
CA MET A 59 3.89 7.38 4.84
C MET A 59 4.53 7.58 6.23
N LEU A 60 5.04 6.51 6.81
CA LEU A 60 5.68 6.50 8.15
C LEU A 60 7.20 6.60 8.09
N SER A 61 7.81 6.21 6.97
CA SER A 61 9.25 6.19 6.79
C SER A 61 9.65 6.62 5.39
N SER A 62 10.82 7.23 5.27
CA SER A 62 11.47 7.55 4.01
C SER A 62 12.85 6.90 3.95
N ASN A 63 13.31 6.57 2.75
CA ASN A 63 14.70 6.16 2.52
C ASN A 63 15.67 7.35 2.51
N ASN A 64 15.13 8.58 2.52
CA ASN A 64 15.91 9.80 2.49
C ASN A 64 15.30 10.84 3.45
N TYR A 65 16.17 11.41 4.25
CA TYR A 65 15.86 12.55 5.13
C TYR A 65 16.82 13.68 4.81
N VAL A 66 16.39 14.91 4.99
CA VAL A 66 17.21 16.09 4.73
C VAL A 66 17.23 17.00 5.94
N SER A 67 18.39 17.63 6.16
CA SER A 67 18.60 18.58 7.23
C SER A 67 18.09 19.99 6.85
N ASP A 68 17.87 20.85 7.85
CA ASP A 68 17.50 22.24 7.64
C ASP A 68 18.55 22.99 6.78
N ASN A 69 19.84 22.66 6.94
CA ASN A 69 20.91 23.25 6.13
C ASN A 69 20.78 22.90 4.65
N GLN A 70 20.39 21.66 4.32
CA GLN A 70 20.14 21.25 2.94
C GLN A 70 18.91 21.98 2.37
N ILE A 71 17.86 22.09 3.15
CA ILE A 71 16.63 22.80 2.76
C ILE A 71 16.92 24.26 2.47
N GLN A 72 17.64 24.94 3.33
CA GLN A 72 18.00 26.36 3.18
C GLN A 72 18.93 26.57 1.96
N ARG A 73 19.99 25.75 1.85
CA ARG A 73 20.96 25.86 0.75
C ARG A 73 20.33 25.64 -0.64
N ASN A 74 19.42 24.68 -0.73
CA ASN A 74 18.75 24.33 -1.98
C ASN A 74 17.44 25.12 -2.20
N HIS A 75 17.07 26.02 -1.29
CA HIS A 75 15.82 26.78 -1.32
C HIS A 75 14.57 25.90 -1.48
N TRP A 76 14.58 24.73 -0.86
CA TRP A 76 13.44 23.81 -0.95
C TRP A 76 12.28 24.28 -0.08
N LYS A 77 11.10 24.22 -0.66
CA LYS A 77 9.86 24.55 0.06
C LYS A 77 9.27 23.27 0.65
N ILE A 78 9.18 23.20 1.96
CA ILE A 78 8.55 22.08 2.68
C ILE A 78 7.03 22.13 2.44
N CYS A 79 6.41 20.98 2.19
CA CYS A 79 4.97 20.82 2.25
C CYS A 79 4.57 20.74 3.73
N SER A 80 4.11 21.83 4.28
CA SER A 80 3.66 21.95 5.68
C SER A 80 2.14 21.83 5.82
N GLU A 81 1.41 21.90 4.70
CA GLU A 81 -0.06 21.75 4.68
C GLU A 81 -0.42 20.27 4.74
N THR A 82 -0.37 19.69 5.94
CA THR A 82 -0.73 18.29 6.21
C THR A 82 -2.00 18.23 7.07
N PRO A 83 -2.79 17.14 7.00
CA PRO A 83 -2.56 15.92 6.21
C PRO A 83 -2.66 16.14 4.70
N ALA A 84 -1.95 15.29 3.93
CA ALA A 84 -1.95 15.34 2.47
C ALA A 84 -2.00 13.95 1.85
N ILE A 85 -2.50 13.85 0.62
CA ILE A 85 -2.46 12.61 -0.18
C ILE A 85 -1.24 12.66 -1.09
N PHE A 86 -0.36 11.70 -0.95
CA PHE A 86 0.86 11.51 -1.74
C PHE A 86 0.64 10.48 -2.85
N PHE A 87 1.08 10.79 -4.08
CA PHE A 87 0.92 9.92 -5.24
C PHE A 87 1.98 10.21 -6.32
N ALA A 88 2.21 9.23 -7.21
CA ALA A 88 3.07 9.40 -8.38
C ALA A 88 2.35 10.22 -9.46
N LYS A 89 3.08 11.13 -10.13
CA LYS A 89 2.58 11.91 -11.26
C LYS A 89 3.34 11.65 -12.57
N VAL A 90 4.45 10.93 -12.53
CA VAL A 90 5.29 10.64 -13.70
C VAL A 90 5.72 9.17 -13.70
N GLY A 91 5.78 8.57 -14.89
CA GLY A 91 6.32 7.25 -15.14
C GLY A 91 5.34 6.11 -14.90
N ALA A 92 5.83 4.87 -15.03
CA ALA A 92 5.03 3.65 -14.90
C ALA A 92 4.30 3.53 -13.54
N ALA A 93 4.83 4.18 -12.50
CA ALA A 93 4.20 4.20 -11.18
C ALA A 93 2.83 4.88 -11.16
N VAL A 94 2.53 5.76 -12.11
CA VAL A 94 1.21 6.37 -12.29
C VAL A 94 0.15 5.29 -12.54
N MET A 95 0.48 4.29 -13.36
CA MET A 95 -0.44 3.21 -13.73
C MET A 95 -0.82 2.29 -12.56
N LEU A 96 -0.03 2.28 -11.48
CA LEU A 96 -0.35 1.56 -10.26
C LEU A 96 -1.42 2.27 -9.42
N ASN A 97 -1.73 3.50 -9.72
CA ASN A 97 -2.78 4.32 -9.09
C ASN A 97 -2.70 4.36 -7.54
N ARG A 98 -1.50 4.23 -6.96
CA ARG A 98 -1.30 4.17 -5.51
C ARG A 98 -1.35 5.55 -4.86
N LYS A 99 -2.02 5.65 -3.72
CA LYS A 99 -2.10 6.84 -2.87
C LYS A 99 -1.71 6.49 -1.44
N ARG A 100 -1.12 7.45 -0.73
CA ARG A 100 -0.76 7.34 0.69
C ARG A 100 -1.11 8.63 1.41
N ILE A 101 -1.39 8.55 2.69
CA ILE A 101 -1.53 9.72 3.55
C ILE A 101 -0.15 10.13 4.06
N VAL A 102 0.11 11.42 4.05
CA VAL A 102 1.23 12.06 4.76
C VAL A 102 0.64 12.91 5.88
N LEU A 103 1.13 12.70 7.10
CA LEU A 103 0.63 13.38 8.30
C LEU A 103 1.55 14.49 8.77
N GLU A 104 2.85 14.40 8.48
CA GLU A 104 3.88 15.32 8.96
C GLU A 104 4.48 16.15 7.81
N PRO A 105 5.02 17.34 8.09
CA PRO A 105 5.71 18.13 7.08
C PRO A 105 6.81 17.34 6.38
N CYS A 106 6.89 17.44 5.06
CA CYS A 106 7.82 16.68 4.25
C CYS A 106 8.16 17.36 2.93
N LEU A 107 9.07 16.74 2.20
CA LEU A 107 9.39 17.04 0.81
C LEU A 107 9.08 15.82 -0.06
N CYS A 108 8.93 16.02 -1.36
CA CYS A 108 8.82 14.91 -2.30
C CYS A 108 9.51 15.20 -3.62
N ASP A 109 9.90 14.15 -4.33
CA ASP A 109 10.64 14.26 -5.59
C ASP A 109 9.74 14.68 -6.75
N ASN A 110 10.36 15.13 -7.84
CA ASN A 110 9.68 15.66 -9.03
C ASN A 110 8.81 14.62 -9.78
N ASN A 111 8.90 13.33 -9.45
CA ASN A 111 8.02 12.28 -9.99
C ASN A 111 6.74 12.09 -9.19
N THR A 112 6.60 12.82 -8.10
CA THR A 112 5.50 12.73 -7.16
C THR A 112 4.78 14.07 -6.97
N MET A 113 3.64 14.00 -6.33
CA MET A 113 2.79 15.13 -6.02
C MET A 113 2.03 14.86 -4.73
N MET A 114 1.68 15.91 -4.01
CA MET A 114 0.80 15.84 -2.84
C MET A 114 -0.41 16.76 -3.03
N PHE A 115 -1.54 16.28 -2.54
CA PHE A 115 -2.77 17.05 -2.41
C PHE A 115 -3.04 17.28 -0.92
N SER A 116 -2.88 18.51 -0.45
CA SER A 116 -3.14 18.89 0.93
C SER A 116 -4.63 18.97 1.20
N LEU A 117 -5.08 18.35 2.29
CA LEU A 117 -6.48 18.28 2.69
C LEU A 117 -6.87 19.50 3.54
N SER A 118 -7.84 20.27 3.10
CA SER A 118 -8.40 21.35 3.93
C SER A 118 -9.14 20.76 5.14
N LYS A 119 -8.68 21.07 6.34
CA LYS A 119 -9.16 20.44 7.60
C LYS A 119 -10.65 20.68 7.89
N ASP A 120 -11.22 21.74 7.34
CA ASP A 120 -12.64 22.08 7.44
C ASP A 120 -13.53 21.28 6.47
N LYS A 121 -12.95 20.61 5.48
CA LYS A 121 -13.67 19.90 4.41
C LYS A 121 -13.46 18.41 4.42
N TRP A 122 -12.34 17.93 4.99
CA TRP A 122 -11.94 16.54 4.95
C TRP A 122 -11.78 15.91 6.33
N SER A 123 -12.44 14.78 6.54
CA SER A 123 -11.97 13.80 7.51
C SER A 123 -10.79 13.04 6.90
N THR A 124 -9.64 13.04 7.59
CA THR A 124 -8.40 12.39 7.11
C THR A 124 -8.61 10.92 6.79
N ASN A 125 -9.38 10.22 7.63
CA ASN A 125 -9.67 8.78 7.45
C ASN A 125 -10.58 8.50 6.25
N PHE A 126 -11.39 9.46 5.83
CA PHE A 126 -12.26 9.36 4.65
C PHE A 126 -11.50 9.65 3.36
N ALA A 127 -10.49 10.53 3.41
CA ALA A 127 -9.80 10.99 2.21
C ALA A 127 -9.14 9.85 1.44
N LEU A 128 -8.37 8.96 2.09
CA LEU A 128 -7.67 7.87 1.41
C LEU A 128 -8.62 6.89 0.71
N PRO A 129 -9.67 6.36 1.34
CA PRO A 129 -10.70 5.55 0.67
C PRO A 129 -11.32 6.24 -0.54
N LEU A 130 -11.64 7.52 -0.46
CA LEU A 130 -12.17 8.27 -1.60
C LEU A 130 -11.12 8.39 -2.70
N PHE A 131 -9.89 8.79 -2.39
CA PHE A 131 -8.81 8.93 -3.37
C PHE A 131 -8.44 7.59 -4.03
N ASN A 132 -8.59 6.45 -3.35
CA ASN A 132 -8.39 5.13 -3.95
C ASN A 132 -9.38 4.85 -5.10
N ASN A 133 -10.54 5.50 -5.09
CA ASN A 133 -11.51 5.43 -6.19
C ASN A 133 -11.26 6.49 -7.28
N VAL A 134 -10.33 7.43 -7.10
CA VAL A 134 -9.97 8.40 -8.14
C VAL A 134 -8.99 7.75 -9.12
N ASP A 135 -9.31 7.80 -10.40
CA ASP A 135 -8.49 7.22 -11.47
C ASP A 135 -7.49 8.27 -12.01
N PHE A 136 -6.31 8.36 -11.41
CA PHE A 136 -5.22 9.20 -11.91
C PHE A 136 -4.59 8.72 -13.22
N PRO A 137 -4.46 7.40 -13.50
CA PRO A 137 -4.03 6.92 -14.81
C PRO A 137 -4.79 7.53 -16.00
N SER A 138 -6.09 7.78 -15.85
CA SER A 138 -6.91 8.39 -16.91
C SER A 138 -6.51 9.82 -17.27
N LEU A 139 -5.81 10.53 -16.38
CA LEU A 139 -5.27 11.87 -16.62
C LEU A 139 -3.98 11.84 -17.42
N ALA A 140 -3.27 10.71 -17.42
CA ALA A 140 -1.96 10.60 -18.03
C ALA A 140 -2.06 10.72 -19.55
N GLN A 141 -1.21 11.58 -20.12
CA GLN A 141 -1.09 11.68 -21.55
C GLN A 141 -0.54 10.38 -22.14
N VAL A 142 -1.13 9.96 -23.27
CA VAL A 142 -0.66 8.78 -24.00
C VAL A 142 0.69 9.10 -24.62
N GLY A 143 1.74 8.40 -24.18
CA GLY A 143 3.11 8.59 -24.66
C GLY A 143 4.09 7.63 -24.00
N SER A 144 5.37 7.76 -24.32
CA SER A 144 6.43 6.90 -23.79
C SER A 144 6.61 7.03 -22.26
N LEU A 145 6.22 8.17 -21.69
CA LEU A 145 6.29 8.42 -20.25
C LEU A 145 4.94 8.98 -19.75
N PRO A 146 4.07 8.14 -19.16
CA PRO A 146 2.81 8.62 -18.60
C PRO A 146 3.05 9.73 -17.58
N SER A 147 2.34 10.85 -17.72
CA SER A 147 2.45 11.98 -16.79
C SER A 147 1.19 12.85 -16.80
N PHE A 148 0.95 13.53 -15.69
CA PHE A 148 -0.09 14.55 -15.56
C PHE A 148 0.39 15.68 -14.65
N ASN A 149 -0.34 16.79 -14.65
CA ASN A 149 0.02 17.99 -13.90
C ASN A 149 -1.02 18.32 -12.81
N GLY A 150 -0.67 19.29 -11.95
CA GLY A 150 -1.52 19.71 -10.84
C GLY A 150 -2.84 20.36 -11.26
N SER A 151 -2.90 21.03 -12.41
CA SER A 151 -4.14 21.62 -12.91
C SER A 151 -5.17 20.55 -13.26
N GLN A 152 -4.74 19.48 -13.93
CA GLN A 152 -5.60 18.34 -14.23
C GLN A 152 -6.14 17.68 -12.94
N VAL A 153 -5.31 17.56 -11.89
CA VAL A 153 -5.79 17.03 -10.59
C VAL A 153 -6.82 17.95 -9.96
N LYS A 154 -6.63 19.27 -10.01
CA LYS A 154 -7.59 20.25 -9.46
C LYS A 154 -8.96 20.19 -10.13
N GLU A 155 -9.03 19.80 -11.39
CA GLU A 155 -10.27 19.71 -12.18
C GLU A 155 -11.09 18.45 -11.89
N ILE A 156 -10.50 17.43 -11.25
CA ILE A 156 -11.20 16.20 -10.92
C ILE A 156 -12.40 16.51 -10.04
N LYS A 157 -13.55 15.97 -10.44
CA LYS A 157 -14.80 16.08 -9.68
C LYS A 157 -14.94 14.90 -8.71
N VAL A 158 -15.20 15.21 -7.47
CA VAL A 158 -15.48 14.23 -6.41
C VAL A 158 -16.76 14.60 -5.67
N LYS A 159 -17.41 13.60 -5.09
CA LYS A 159 -18.61 13.82 -4.26
C LYS A 159 -18.29 13.60 -2.80
N LEU A 160 -18.65 14.55 -1.97
CA LEU A 160 -18.42 14.49 -0.54
C LEU A 160 -19.75 14.52 0.23
N PRO A 161 -19.91 13.65 1.23
CA PRO A 161 -20.95 13.78 2.25
C PRO A 161 -20.62 14.92 3.21
N LYS A 162 -21.54 15.17 4.15
CA LYS A 162 -21.26 16.01 5.31
C LYS A 162 -20.10 15.42 6.13
N PHE A 163 -19.41 16.26 6.88
CA PHE A 163 -18.20 15.89 7.62
C PHE A 163 -18.44 14.71 8.59
N GLU A 164 -19.58 14.71 9.29
CA GLU A 164 -19.95 13.66 10.23
C GLU A 164 -20.10 12.28 9.54
N GLU A 165 -20.63 12.25 8.33
CA GLU A 165 -20.72 11.02 7.52
C GLU A 165 -19.34 10.58 7.03
N GLN A 166 -18.46 11.54 6.65
CA GLN A 166 -17.08 11.23 6.31
C GLN A 166 -16.36 10.52 7.46
N GLU A 167 -16.54 10.98 8.71
CA GLU A 167 -15.92 10.34 9.87
C GLU A 167 -16.37 8.90 10.08
N VAL A 168 -17.69 8.66 9.94
CA VAL A 168 -18.23 7.29 10.10
C VAL A 168 -17.71 6.37 8.99
N VAL A 169 -17.75 6.82 7.73
CA VAL A 169 -17.26 6.06 6.58
C VAL A 169 -15.74 5.84 6.71
N GLY A 170 -14.99 6.87 7.06
CA GLY A 170 -13.53 6.79 7.25
C GLY A 170 -13.15 5.81 8.36
N LYS A 171 -13.83 5.86 9.50
CA LYS A 171 -13.61 4.93 10.63
C LYS A 171 -13.89 3.47 10.22
N TYR A 172 -14.92 3.25 9.42
CA TYR A 172 -15.23 1.90 8.91
C TYR A 172 -14.07 1.35 8.09
N PHE A 173 -13.56 2.10 7.10
CA PHE A 173 -12.43 1.66 6.27
C PHE A 173 -11.13 1.51 7.07
N THR A 174 -10.82 2.43 7.98
CA THR A 174 -9.66 2.30 8.87
C THR A 174 -9.74 1.03 9.73
N THR A 175 -10.93 0.66 10.18
CA THR A 175 -11.14 -0.60 10.94
C THR A 175 -10.87 -1.82 10.06
N LEU A 176 -11.37 -1.82 8.82
CA LEU A 176 -11.09 -2.90 7.87
C LEU A 176 -9.61 -3.02 7.54
N ASP A 177 -8.92 -1.91 7.29
CA ASP A 177 -7.47 -1.89 7.02
C ASP A 177 -6.67 -2.45 8.21
N SER A 178 -7.07 -2.11 9.44
CA SER A 178 -6.46 -2.65 10.66
C SER A 178 -6.66 -4.17 10.77
N GLN A 179 -7.84 -4.68 10.45
CA GLN A 179 -8.13 -6.13 10.45
C GLN A 179 -7.34 -6.87 9.36
N ILE A 180 -7.23 -6.29 8.17
CA ILE A 180 -6.43 -6.82 7.06
C ILE A 180 -4.96 -6.90 7.47
N SER A 181 -4.41 -5.84 8.06
CA SER A 181 -3.03 -5.79 8.52
C SER A 181 -2.75 -6.84 9.60
N ALA A 182 -3.62 -6.94 10.61
CA ALA A 182 -3.51 -7.94 11.67
C ALA A 182 -3.57 -9.38 11.11
N SER A 183 -4.49 -9.65 10.17
CA SER A 183 -4.63 -10.96 9.52
C SER A 183 -3.41 -11.31 8.67
N THR A 184 -2.85 -10.34 7.96
CA THR A 184 -1.62 -10.50 7.16
C THR A 184 -0.42 -10.83 8.05
N SER A 185 -0.25 -10.12 9.15
CA SER A 185 0.80 -10.39 10.13
C SER A 185 0.65 -11.78 10.76
N ARG A 186 -0.58 -12.17 11.11
CA ARG A 186 -0.87 -13.51 11.62
C ARG A 186 -0.53 -14.60 10.61
N LEU A 187 -0.89 -14.39 9.33
CA LEU A 187 -0.55 -15.34 8.26
C LEU A 187 0.98 -15.49 8.09
N ALA A 188 1.72 -14.39 8.13
CA ALA A 188 3.18 -14.42 8.07
C ALA A 188 3.78 -15.22 9.24
N SER A 189 3.32 -14.98 10.47
CA SER A 189 3.76 -15.71 11.66
C SER A 189 3.44 -17.21 11.57
N LEU A 190 2.25 -17.57 11.10
CA LEU A 190 1.87 -18.98 10.91
C LEU A 190 2.73 -19.68 9.84
N LYS A 191 3.06 -18.98 8.74
CA LYS A 191 3.97 -19.50 7.71
C LYS A 191 5.37 -19.75 8.27
N GLN A 192 5.88 -18.82 9.06
CA GLN A 192 7.19 -18.96 9.73
C GLN A 192 7.18 -20.11 10.74
N MET A 193 6.14 -20.21 11.56
CA MET A 193 5.95 -21.32 12.52
C MET A 193 5.91 -22.67 11.80
N LYS A 194 5.14 -22.76 10.70
CA LYS A 194 5.10 -23.99 9.87
C LYS A 194 6.47 -24.38 9.34
N ALA A 195 7.22 -23.42 8.80
CA ALA A 195 8.58 -23.67 8.29
C ALA A 195 9.54 -24.16 9.39
N ALA A 196 9.54 -23.49 10.55
CA ALA A 196 10.33 -23.89 11.70
C ALA A 196 9.94 -25.29 12.23
N SER A 197 8.64 -25.60 12.29
CA SER A 197 8.15 -26.91 12.72
C SER A 197 8.57 -28.01 11.74
N LEU A 198 8.49 -27.76 10.43
CA LEU A 198 8.98 -28.73 9.43
C LEU A 198 10.48 -29.03 9.58
N GLN A 199 11.30 -28.02 9.91
CA GLN A 199 12.73 -28.25 10.16
C GLN A 199 13.00 -28.98 11.47
N ALA A 200 12.21 -28.72 12.53
CA ALA A 200 12.45 -29.27 13.84
C ALA A 200 11.81 -30.66 14.06
N MET A 201 10.68 -30.93 13.39
CA MET A 201 9.90 -32.18 13.57
C MET A 201 10.27 -33.28 12.60
N PHE A 202 11.16 -32.99 11.60
CA PHE A 202 11.71 -33.97 10.69
C PHE A 202 13.23 -34.06 10.91
N PRO A 203 13.82 -35.27 10.97
CA PRO A 203 15.28 -35.41 11.05
C PRO A 203 15.96 -34.75 9.84
N GLN A 204 17.01 -34.00 10.07
CA GLN A 204 17.84 -33.40 9.02
C GLN A 204 18.83 -34.40 8.44
N GLU A 205 19.56 -34.02 7.41
CA GLU A 205 20.57 -34.89 6.80
C GLU A 205 21.61 -35.33 7.86
N GLY A 206 21.78 -36.65 8.01
CA GLY A 206 22.63 -37.26 9.02
C GLY A 206 21.98 -37.46 10.40
N GLU A 207 20.76 -36.99 10.63
CA GLU A 207 20.00 -37.25 11.86
C GLU A 207 19.01 -38.39 11.67
N THR A 208 18.78 -39.16 12.76
CA THR A 208 17.76 -40.23 12.82
C THR A 208 16.60 -39.89 13.76
N VAL A 209 16.76 -38.84 14.55
CA VAL A 209 15.75 -38.38 15.53
C VAL A 209 15.45 -36.92 15.28
N PRO A 210 14.18 -36.48 15.17
CA PRO A 210 13.82 -35.08 15.05
C PRO A 210 14.12 -34.31 16.34
N LYS A 211 14.41 -33.01 16.23
CA LYS A 211 14.68 -32.12 17.38
C LYS A 211 13.46 -31.93 18.26
N ILE A 212 12.27 -31.94 17.68
CA ILE A 212 10.99 -31.82 18.38
C ILE A 212 10.09 -32.96 17.95
N ARG A 213 9.44 -33.59 18.93
CA ARG A 213 8.51 -34.70 18.72
C ARG A 213 7.32 -34.58 19.64
N PHE A 214 6.17 -35.05 19.21
CA PHE A 214 5.01 -35.15 20.09
C PHE A 214 5.25 -36.15 21.23
N LYS A 215 4.71 -35.87 22.40
CA LYS A 215 4.81 -36.75 23.57
C LYS A 215 4.22 -38.14 23.22
N GLY A 216 4.91 -39.20 23.64
CA GLY A 216 4.50 -40.60 23.37
C GLY A 216 5.11 -41.23 22.12
N PHE A 217 5.90 -40.49 21.34
CA PHE A 217 6.64 -41.03 20.19
C PHE A 217 8.12 -41.03 20.51
N GLU A 218 8.77 -42.22 20.46
CA GLU A 218 10.17 -42.42 20.79
C GLU A 218 10.89 -43.28 19.71
N GLY A 219 12.20 -43.39 19.82
CA GLY A 219 13.02 -44.17 18.92
C GLY A 219 13.46 -43.46 17.64
N GLU A 220 14.30 -44.09 16.86
CA GLU A 220 14.88 -43.55 15.62
C GLU A 220 13.96 -43.76 14.43
N TRP A 221 13.98 -42.79 13.50
CA TRP A 221 13.32 -42.93 12.21
C TRP A 221 14.12 -43.81 11.30
N LYS A 222 13.47 -44.80 10.66
CA LYS A 222 14.09 -45.71 9.73
C LYS A 222 14.09 -45.13 8.32
N LYS A 223 15.24 -45.22 7.67
CA LYS A 223 15.39 -44.85 6.25
C LYS A 223 14.80 -45.98 5.39
N VAL A 224 13.80 -45.67 4.58
CA VAL A 224 13.15 -46.60 3.65
C VAL A 224 13.11 -45.97 2.25
N LYS A 225 13.12 -46.81 1.21
CA LYS A 225 12.94 -46.34 -0.17
C LYS A 225 11.44 -46.06 -0.40
N LEU A 226 11.15 -44.97 -1.11
CA LEU A 226 9.75 -44.65 -1.46
C LEU A 226 9.06 -45.77 -2.23
N GLY A 227 9.78 -46.48 -3.11
CA GLY A 227 9.24 -47.63 -3.85
C GLY A 227 8.82 -48.82 -2.99
N ASP A 228 9.36 -48.95 -1.74
CA ASP A 228 8.98 -50.02 -0.82
C ASP A 228 7.67 -49.75 -0.08
N ILE A 229 7.24 -48.47 -0.02
CA ILE A 229 6.10 -48.02 0.76
C ILE A 229 4.99 -47.33 -0.07
N ALA A 230 5.23 -47.08 -1.35
CA ALA A 230 4.28 -46.40 -2.23
C ALA A 230 4.34 -46.98 -3.67
N LYS A 231 3.16 -47.00 -4.32
CA LYS A 231 3.05 -47.29 -5.76
C LYS A 231 2.92 -46.00 -6.52
N PHE A 232 3.65 -45.85 -7.62
CA PHE A 232 3.60 -44.68 -8.47
C PHE A 232 2.79 -45.01 -9.73
N THR A 233 1.79 -44.16 -10.03
CA THR A 233 1.02 -44.24 -11.26
C THR A 233 1.27 -42.98 -12.08
N LYS A 234 1.55 -43.13 -13.36
CA LYS A 234 1.66 -42.00 -14.28
C LYS A 234 0.25 -41.40 -14.46
N GLY A 235 0.16 -40.09 -14.34
CA GLY A 235 -1.04 -39.36 -14.74
C GLY A 235 -1.27 -39.51 -16.26
N GLN A 236 -2.53 -39.55 -16.68
CA GLN A 236 -2.86 -39.47 -18.09
C GLN A 236 -2.82 -37.99 -18.52
N GLY A 237 -2.22 -37.73 -19.67
CA GLY A 237 -2.26 -36.42 -20.29
C GLY A 237 -3.65 -36.12 -20.82
N TYR A 238 -4.15 -34.91 -20.56
CA TYR A 238 -5.35 -34.40 -21.21
C TYR A 238 -4.96 -33.61 -22.44
N SER A 239 -5.67 -33.83 -23.54
CA SER A 239 -5.56 -32.97 -24.72
C SER A 239 -6.30 -31.65 -24.46
N LYS A 240 -5.98 -30.62 -25.24
CA LYS A 240 -6.68 -29.31 -25.12
C LYS A 240 -8.17 -29.44 -25.42
N SER A 241 -8.57 -30.48 -26.18
CA SER A 241 -9.96 -30.83 -26.49
C SER A 241 -10.74 -31.45 -25.33
N ASP A 242 -10.05 -31.97 -24.32
CA ASP A 242 -10.65 -32.60 -23.15
C ASP A 242 -11.01 -31.58 -22.05
N LEU A 243 -10.52 -30.33 -22.19
CA LEU A 243 -10.80 -29.22 -21.28
C LEU A 243 -12.18 -28.63 -21.63
N LYS A 244 -13.14 -28.73 -20.73
CA LYS A 244 -14.44 -28.04 -20.84
C LYS A 244 -14.34 -26.69 -20.18
N GLU A 245 -14.98 -25.67 -20.78
CA GLU A 245 -15.04 -24.30 -20.21
C GLU A 245 -15.85 -24.19 -18.92
N THR A 246 -16.58 -25.22 -18.58
CA THR A 246 -17.39 -25.31 -17.34
C THR A 246 -17.03 -26.59 -16.59
N GLY A 247 -16.34 -26.40 -15.46
CA GLY A 247 -16.07 -27.41 -14.45
C GLY A 247 -16.69 -27.01 -13.14
#